data_382e7edfc7e11f9398de74861dac066f
#
_entry.id   382e7edfc7e11f9398de74861dac066f
#
_cell.length_a   1.000
_cell.length_b   1.000
_cell.length_c   1.000
_cell.angle_alpha   90.00
_cell.angle_beta   90.00
_cell.angle_gamma   90.00
#
_symmetry.space_group_name_H-M   'P 1'
#
loop_
_entity.id
_entity.type
_entity.pdbx_description
1 polymer ?
#
loop_
_entity_poly.entity_id
_entity_poly.type
_entity_poly.pdbx_seq_one_letter_code
_entity_poly.pdbx_strand_id
1 'polypeptide(L)'
;MKAVLIPGDGIGKEIAESVIEINEALNTGIEWEVFQAGAEYHSSSGDLMEKGLLERINELGVALKGPTATPIGSGFRSINVYLRQAFSTYANLRPVHSIAGVPSRYENVDLVIVRENTEDLYKGIE
;
A
#
# COMPACT_ATOMS: atom_id res chain seq x y z
N MET A 1 -10.51 -15.60 3.59
CA MET A 1 -9.41 -15.12 4.46
C MET A 1 -9.63 -13.65 4.73
N LYS A 2 -9.18 -13.12 5.90
CA LYS A 2 -9.31 -11.69 6.19
C LYS A 2 -8.03 -10.94 5.81
N ALA A 3 -8.18 -9.71 5.30
CA ALA A 3 -7.08 -8.82 4.96
C ALA A 3 -7.46 -7.36 5.29
N VAL A 4 -6.48 -6.56 5.68
CA VAL A 4 -6.68 -5.12 5.85
C VAL A 4 -6.70 -4.44 4.50
N LEU A 5 -7.63 -3.49 4.30
CA LEU A 5 -7.68 -2.60 3.15
C LEU A 5 -7.52 -1.14 3.64
N ILE A 6 -6.54 -0.45 3.10
CA ILE A 6 -6.32 0.98 3.31
C ILE A 6 -6.57 1.67 1.96
N PRO A 7 -7.73 2.28 1.71
CA PRO A 7 -8.01 2.94 0.44
C PRO A 7 -7.02 4.08 0.14
N GLY A 8 -6.64 4.82 1.17
CA GLY A 8 -5.75 5.97 1.05
C GLY A 8 -6.46 7.23 0.57
N ASP A 9 -5.74 8.10 -0.15
CA ASP A 9 -6.18 9.43 -0.56
C ASP A 9 -6.50 9.50 -2.07
N GLY A 10 -7.29 10.50 -2.45
CA GLY A 10 -7.58 10.83 -3.84
C GLY A 10 -8.22 9.66 -4.59
N ILE A 11 -7.61 9.26 -5.71
CA ILE A 11 -8.08 8.14 -6.55
C ILE A 11 -8.05 6.78 -5.84
N GLY A 12 -7.42 6.68 -4.68
CA GLY A 12 -7.27 5.44 -3.94
C GLY A 12 -8.61 4.82 -3.55
N LYS A 13 -9.61 5.63 -3.26
CA LYS A 13 -10.97 5.16 -2.92
C LYS A 13 -11.64 4.46 -4.09
N GLU A 14 -11.63 5.08 -5.28
CA GLU A 14 -12.20 4.49 -6.50
C GLU A 14 -11.48 3.18 -6.89
N ILE A 15 -10.14 3.16 -6.76
CA ILE A 15 -9.34 1.96 -7.01
C ILE A 15 -9.70 0.86 -6.01
N ALA A 16 -9.85 1.19 -4.74
CA ALA A 16 -10.22 0.23 -3.71
C ALA A 16 -11.62 -0.35 -3.95
N GLU A 17 -12.60 0.46 -4.33
CA GLU A 17 -13.94 0.04 -4.71
C GLU A 17 -13.89 -0.95 -5.88
N SER A 18 -13.15 -0.62 -6.94
CA SER A 18 -12.96 -1.52 -8.10
C SER A 18 -12.32 -2.86 -7.70
N VAL A 19 -11.36 -2.85 -6.78
CA VAL A 19 -10.75 -4.08 -6.27
C VAL A 19 -11.76 -4.92 -5.47
N ILE A 20 -12.62 -4.29 -4.66
CA ILE A 20 -13.68 -4.97 -3.93
C ILE A 20 -14.66 -5.63 -4.91
N GLU A 21 -15.13 -4.89 -5.93
CA GLU A 21 -16.03 -5.42 -6.95
C GLU A 21 -15.44 -6.64 -7.68
N ILE A 22 -14.17 -6.57 -8.08
CA ILE A 22 -13.47 -7.68 -8.72
C ILE A 22 -13.37 -8.88 -7.77
N ASN A 23 -13.04 -8.63 -6.50
CA ASN A 23 -12.94 -9.66 -5.48
C ASN A 23 -14.28 -10.41 -5.29
N GLU A 24 -15.38 -9.66 -5.23
CA GLU A 24 -16.73 -10.21 -5.11
C GLU A 24 -17.12 -11.01 -6.37
N ALA A 25 -16.89 -10.45 -7.56
CA ALA A 25 -17.20 -11.11 -8.84
C ALA A 25 -16.45 -12.42 -9.03
N LEU A 26 -15.20 -12.49 -8.59
CA LEU A 26 -14.35 -13.68 -8.65
C LEU A 26 -14.59 -14.65 -7.47
N ASN A 27 -15.38 -14.26 -6.47
CA ASN A 27 -15.62 -15.03 -5.25
C ASN A 27 -14.34 -15.58 -4.62
N THR A 28 -13.34 -14.71 -4.46
CA THR A 28 -12.00 -15.08 -3.97
C THR A 28 -11.98 -15.49 -2.51
N GLY A 29 -13.03 -15.19 -1.74
CA GLY A 29 -13.14 -15.46 -0.31
C GLY A 29 -12.24 -14.55 0.56
N ILE A 30 -11.82 -13.39 0.03
CA ILE A 30 -11.14 -12.36 0.82
C ILE A 30 -12.19 -11.45 1.45
N GLU A 31 -12.16 -11.32 2.77
CA GLU A 31 -12.97 -10.40 3.55
C GLU A 31 -12.11 -9.19 3.91
N TRP A 32 -12.52 -8.00 3.46
CA TRP A 32 -11.78 -6.77 3.68
C TRP A 32 -12.17 -6.11 5.00
N GLU A 33 -11.17 -5.81 5.83
CA GLU A 33 -11.32 -4.93 6.99
C GLU A 33 -10.72 -3.57 6.65
N VAL A 34 -11.59 -2.57 6.48
CA VAL A 34 -11.21 -1.24 5.97
C VAL A 34 -10.73 -0.35 7.11
N PHE A 35 -9.55 0.25 6.95
CA PHE A 35 -8.96 1.24 7.85
C PHE A 35 -8.58 2.50 7.08
N GLN A 36 -8.67 3.64 7.74
CA GLN A 36 -8.33 4.93 7.16
C GLN A 36 -6.89 5.33 7.48
N ALA A 37 -6.18 5.86 6.48
CA ALA A 37 -4.87 6.48 6.65
C ALA A 37 -4.58 7.43 5.50
N GLY A 38 -3.87 8.51 5.75
CA GLY A 38 -3.48 9.48 4.74
C GLY A 38 -3.76 10.93 5.13
N ALA A 39 -3.56 11.82 4.19
CA ALA A 39 -3.74 13.25 4.39
C ALA A 39 -5.22 13.62 4.63
N GLU A 40 -6.15 12.94 3.96
CA GLU A 40 -7.59 13.19 4.13
C GLU A 40 -8.04 12.77 5.54
N TYR A 41 -7.61 11.60 6.00
CA TYR A 41 -7.91 11.16 7.36
C TYR A 41 -7.29 12.09 8.41
N HIS A 42 -6.05 12.52 8.20
CA HIS A 42 -5.39 13.49 9.07
C HIS A 42 -6.15 14.81 9.16
N SER A 43 -6.66 15.32 8.05
CA SER A 43 -7.43 16.57 8.02
C SER A 43 -8.72 16.51 8.84
N SER A 44 -9.31 15.34 8.98
CA SER A 44 -10.56 15.13 9.71
C SER A 44 -10.41 14.71 11.15
N SER A 45 -9.37 13.90 11.46
CA SER A 45 -9.17 13.29 12.78
C SER A 45 -8.02 13.90 13.59
N GLY A 46 -7.06 14.55 12.92
CA GLY A 46 -5.77 14.97 13.49
C GLY A 46 -4.72 13.86 13.55
N ASP A 47 -5.09 12.60 13.33
CA ASP A 47 -4.19 11.44 13.31
C ASP A 47 -3.85 11.03 11.87
N LEU A 48 -2.63 10.54 11.62
CA LEU A 48 -2.21 10.09 10.28
C LEU A 48 -2.85 8.78 9.85
N MET A 49 -3.28 7.96 10.81
CA MET A 49 -3.91 6.67 10.57
C MET A 49 -4.89 6.33 11.69
N GLU A 50 -5.83 5.47 11.38
CA GLU A 50 -6.83 4.98 12.31
C GLU A 50 -6.20 4.11 13.41
N LYS A 51 -6.70 4.26 14.64
CA LYS A 51 -6.24 3.48 15.79
C LYS A 51 -6.53 1.99 15.58
N GLY A 52 -5.56 1.16 15.94
CA GLY A 52 -5.67 -0.30 15.77
C GLY A 52 -5.21 -0.81 14.40
N LEU A 53 -4.90 0.07 13.44
CA LEU A 53 -4.46 -0.33 12.10
C LEU A 53 -3.20 -1.22 12.15
N LEU A 54 -2.17 -0.82 12.90
CA LEU A 54 -0.91 -1.55 12.96
C LEU A 54 -1.09 -2.91 13.62
N GLU A 55 -1.81 -2.95 14.72
CA GLU A 55 -2.13 -4.17 15.44
C GLU A 55 -2.89 -5.13 14.54
N ARG A 56 -3.87 -4.62 13.79
CA ARG A 56 -4.67 -5.46 12.92
C ARG A 56 -3.90 -6.00 11.72
N ILE A 57 -3.03 -5.20 11.12
CA ILE A 57 -2.12 -5.70 10.07
C ILE A 57 -1.20 -6.79 10.64
N ASN A 58 -0.67 -6.58 11.84
CA ASN A 58 0.21 -7.56 12.47
C ASN A 58 -0.50 -8.90 12.77
N GLU A 59 -1.75 -8.85 13.23
CA GLU A 59 -2.58 -10.04 13.49
C GLU A 59 -2.91 -10.82 12.21
N LEU A 60 -3.28 -10.12 11.14
CA LEU A 60 -3.69 -10.75 9.88
C LEU A 60 -2.51 -11.10 8.96
N GLY A 61 -1.37 -10.41 9.12
CA GLY A 61 -0.16 -10.61 8.33
C GLY A 61 -0.25 -10.10 6.89
N VAL A 62 -1.36 -9.46 6.50
CA VAL A 62 -1.58 -8.98 5.12
C VAL A 62 -2.42 -7.71 5.08
N ALA A 63 -2.00 -6.77 4.22
CA ALA A 63 -2.76 -5.56 3.93
C ALA A 63 -2.61 -5.15 2.46
N LEU A 64 -3.69 -4.66 1.88
CA LEU A 64 -3.69 -3.96 0.60
C LEU A 64 -3.82 -2.47 0.86
N LYS A 65 -2.91 -1.67 0.29
CA LYS A 65 -2.87 -0.22 0.49
C LYS A 65 -2.91 0.53 -0.84
N GLY A 66 -3.86 1.42 -0.95
CA GLY A 66 -3.93 2.42 -2.02
C GLY A 66 -2.89 3.55 -1.86
N PRO A 67 -2.87 4.53 -2.76
CA PRO A 67 -2.00 5.70 -2.66
C PRO A 67 -2.34 6.54 -1.42
N THR A 68 -1.30 7.11 -0.78
CA THR A 68 -1.47 8.05 0.33
C THR A 68 -0.68 9.31 0.06
N ALA A 69 -1.28 10.45 0.28
CA ALA A 69 -0.60 11.74 0.26
C ALA A 69 0.06 12.03 1.62
N THR A 70 1.20 12.72 1.57
CA THR A 70 1.86 13.22 2.77
C THR A 70 1.63 14.73 2.82
N PRO A 71 1.11 15.29 3.91
CA PRO A 71 0.93 16.73 4.04
C PRO A 71 2.27 17.47 3.87
N ILE A 72 2.31 18.48 3.01
CA ILE A 72 3.52 19.27 2.74
C ILE A 72 3.73 20.26 3.90
N GLY A 73 4.95 20.38 4.39
CA GLY A 73 5.36 21.43 5.34
C GLY A 73 5.04 21.19 6.81
N SER A 74 4.55 20.03 7.18
CA SER A 74 4.13 19.73 8.56
C SER A 74 5.10 18.85 9.37
N GLY A 75 6.28 18.54 8.83
CA GLY A 75 7.27 17.67 9.52
C GLY A 75 6.81 16.20 9.67
N PHE A 76 5.71 15.83 9.04
CA PHE A 76 5.20 14.46 9.09
C PHE A 76 6.02 13.53 8.20
N ARG A 77 6.45 12.40 8.75
CA ARG A 77 7.01 11.32 7.95
C ARG A 77 5.94 10.73 7.03
N SER A 78 6.33 10.35 5.83
CA SER A 78 5.45 9.62 4.91
C SER A 78 4.88 8.37 5.59
N ILE A 79 3.56 8.18 5.53
CA ILE A 79 2.88 6.97 6.01
C ILE A 79 3.50 5.72 5.40
N ASN A 80 3.89 5.78 4.12
CA ASN A 80 4.54 4.67 3.45
C ASN A 80 5.86 4.28 4.12
N VAL A 81 6.68 5.27 4.48
CA VAL A 81 7.94 5.03 5.19
C VAL A 81 7.67 4.49 6.58
N TYR A 82 6.70 5.07 7.29
CA TYR A 82 6.33 4.62 8.62
C TYR A 82 5.88 3.14 8.64
N LEU A 83 4.97 2.76 7.75
CA LEU A 83 4.49 1.36 7.65
C LEU A 83 5.62 0.39 7.30
N ARG A 84 6.51 0.76 6.38
CA ARG A 84 7.68 -0.06 6.03
C ARG A 84 8.58 -0.33 7.22
N GLN A 85 8.83 0.69 8.03
CA GLN A 85 9.65 0.56 9.25
C GLN A 85 8.92 -0.23 10.33
N ALA A 86 7.64 0.05 10.57
CA ALA A 86 6.84 -0.64 11.58
C ALA A 86 6.75 -2.16 11.35
N PHE A 87 6.66 -2.58 10.09
CA PHE A 87 6.57 -4.00 9.72
C PHE A 87 7.88 -4.59 9.20
N SER A 88 8.98 -3.84 9.24
CA SER A 88 10.29 -4.30 8.73
C SER A 88 10.21 -4.86 7.29
N THR A 89 9.41 -4.22 6.43
CA THR A 89 9.24 -4.65 5.03
C THR A 89 10.44 -4.25 4.18
N TYR A 90 11.58 -4.88 4.43
CA TYR A 90 12.88 -4.54 3.87
C TYR A 90 13.00 -4.78 2.36
N ALA A 91 12.19 -5.66 1.80
CA ALA A 91 12.25 -6.01 0.38
C ALA A 91 10.93 -5.67 -0.33
N ASN A 92 11.02 -4.94 -1.45
CA ASN A 92 9.91 -4.65 -2.33
C ASN A 92 10.07 -5.48 -3.60
N LEU A 93 9.25 -6.51 -3.75
CA LEU A 93 9.24 -7.41 -4.90
C LEU A 93 8.35 -6.84 -6.00
N ARG A 94 8.92 -6.71 -7.20
CA ARG A 94 8.24 -6.17 -8.38
C ARG A 94 8.35 -7.16 -9.55
N PRO A 95 7.39 -8.07 -9.69
CA PRO A 95 7.34 -8.92 -10.88
C PRO A 95 6.99 -8.08 -12.11
N VAL A 96 7.68 -8.32 -13.22
CA VAL A 96 7.51 -7.62 -14.50
C VAL A 96 7.42 -8.66 -15.59
N HIS A 97 6.30 -8.68 -16.30
CA HIS A 97 6.06 -9.58 -17.43
C HIS A 97 5.64 -8.80 -18.67
N SER A 98 6.12 -9.23 -19.84
CA SER A 98 5.58 -8.76 -21.11
C SER A 98 4.15 -9.27 -21.30
N ILE A 99 3.24 -8.39 -21.71
CA ILE A 99 1.86 -8.74 -22.01
C ILE A 99 1.72 -8.93 -23.52
N ALA A 100 1.25 -10.10 -23.94
CA ALA A 100 1.06 -10.39 -25.35
C ALA A 100 0.10 -9.40 -26.00
N GLY A 101 0.49 -8.84 -27.17
CA GLY A 101 -0.29 -7.86 -27.91
C GLY A 101 -0.11 -6.40 -27.44
N VAL A 102 0.63 -6.16 -26.38
CA VAL A 102 0.99 -4.80 -25.92
C VAL A 102 2.35 -4.41 -26.51
N PRO A 103 2.43 -3.36 -27.35
CA PRO A 103 3.70 -2.89 -27.88
C PRO A 103 4.65 -2.46 -26.76
N SER A 104 5.84 -3.00 -26.71
CA SER A 104 6.88 -2.60 -25.78
C SER A 104 8.25 -2.62 -26.45
N ARG A 105 9.25 -1.98 -25.82
CA ARG A 105 10.63 -1.96 -26.32
C ARG A 105 11.28 -3.34 -26.30
N TYR A 106 10.89 -4.19 -25.35
CA TYR A 106 11.44 -5.53 -25.15
C TYR A 106 10.30 -6.55 -25.14
N GLU A 107 10.57 -7.72 -25.74
CA GLU A 107 9.64 -8.84 -25.78
C GLU A 107 10.09 -9.94 -24.83
N ASN A 108 9.15 -10.80 -24.40
CA ASN A 108 9.41 -11.97 -23.56
C ASN A 108 10.10 -11.62 -22.23
N VAL A 109 9.79 -10.46 -21.68
CA VAL A 109 10.28 -10.07 -20.35
C VAL A 109 9.56 -10.90 -19.30
N ASP A 110 10.34 -11.56 -18.45
CA ASP A 110 9.88 -12.27 -17.25
C ASP A 110 10.97 -12.15 -16.20
N LEU A 111 10.80 -11.18 -15.30
CA LEU A 111 11.80 -10.90 -14.25
C LEU A 111 11.14 -10.41 -12.97
N VAL A 112 11.85 -10.52 -11.87
CA VAL A 112 11.48 -9.95 -10.58
C VAL A 112 12.56 -8.97 -10.14
N ILE A 113 12.16 -7.71 -9.97
CA ILE A 113 13.02 -6.67 -9.39
C ILE A 113 12.86 -6.73 -7.87
N VAL A 114 13.94 -6.96 -7.15
CA VAL A 114 14.00 -6.86 -5.69
C VAL A 114 14.57 -5.49 -5.35
N ARG A 115 13.75 -4.62 -4.75
CA ARG A 115 14.18 -3.30 -4.32
C ARG A 115 14.36 -3.27 -2.82
N GLU A 116 15.48 -2.72 -2.37
CA GLU A 116 15.67 -2.34 -0.97
C GLU A 116 14.62 -1.27 -0.57
N ASN A 117 14.14 -1.30 0.67
CA ASN A 117 12.95 -0.55 1.05
C ASN A 117 13.03 0.15 2.42
N THR A 118 14.03 -0.14 3.25
CA THR A 118 14.14 0.36 4.63
C THR A 118 15.47 1.02 4.97
N GLU A 119 16.50 0.75 4.21
CA GLU A 119 17.85 1.27 4.38
C GLU A 119 18.15 2.44 3.41
N ASP A 120 19.39 2.85 3.31
CA ASP A 120 19.89 3.93 2.47
C ASP A 120 19.14 5.24 2.75
N LEU A 121 18.65 5.94 1.75
CA LEU A 121 17.90 7.20 1.87
C LEU A 121 16.64 7.09 2.73
N TYR A 122 16.11 5.89 2.95
CA TYR A 122 14.92 5.67 3.78
C TYR A 122 15.24 5.50 5.27
N LYS A 123 16.50 5.32 5.63
CA LYS A 123 16.91 5.13 7.02
C LYS A 123 16.78 6.41 7.84
N GLY A 124 16.91 7.59 7.21
CA GLY A 124 16.74 8.89 7.84
C GLY A 124 17.80 9.20 8.90
N ILE A 125 19.00 8.67 8.74
CA ILE A 125 20.19 9.02 9.52
C ILE A 125 20.92 10.09 8.72
N GLU A 126 20.89 11.33 9.18
CA GLU A 126 21.70 12.44 8.72
C GLU A 126 22.87 12.68 9.69
#